data_1e349152166be55a68f0a9e464aae6f1
#
_entry.id   1e349152166be55a68f0a9e464aae6f1
#
_cell.length_a   1.000
_cell.length_b   1.000
_cell.length_c   1.000
_cell.angle_alpha   90.00
_cell.angle_beta   90.00
_cell.angle_gamma   90.00
#
_symmetry.space_group_name_H-M   'P 1'
#
loop_
_entity.id
_entity.type
_entity.pdbx_description
1 polymer ?
#
loop_
_entity_poly.entity_id
_entity_poly.type
_entity_poly.pdbx_seq_one_letter_code
_entity_poly.pdbx_strand_id
1 'polypeptide(L)'
;MKTDLSEKLRILAESAKYDVSCSSGGVRRRGTDGAPGSTGSWGVCHSFTEDGRCVSLFKIMLTNYCIYDCAYCINRRRNDRPRTMLSTAELVGLTMEFYRRNYIEGLFLSSGVVRSPDYTMERMLRVVKELRTVHRFGGYIHMKSIPGSSRELVMEAGRYADRLSVNVEIPTEANLRLLAPDKSRESIYTPMSFIHQGVIAGAEERRLFRSAPPFAPAGQSTQMIVGATDERDSEILRLSSQLYRVKGMRRVYYSGFVPVNSYDKRLPSVGSAPLVRENRLYQADWLMRFYGFTAAEIADDAHPDLDLEIDPKLAWALRHPEIFPVDVNRAEYGLILRVPGIGVKSARMIVTARRSGRITADAMARMGVVMKKARYFEIGRAHV
;
A
#
# COMPACT_ATOMS: atom_id res chain seq x y z
N MET A 1 -25.71 -22.81 -16.89
CA MET A 1 -26.27 -21.43 -16.71
C MET A 1 -25.17 -20.42 -16.89
N LYS A 2 -25.31 -19.45 -17.82
CA LYS A 2 -24.37 -18.30 -17.88
C LYS A 2 -24.65 -17.43 -16.65
N THR A 3 -23.67 -17.32 -15.74
CA THR A 3 -23.75 -16.40 -14.60
C THR A 3 -23.93 -14.99 -15.13
N ASP A 4 -24.95 -14.29 -14.65
CA ASP A 4 -25.21 -12.90 -15.04
C ASP A 4 -24.03 -12.01 -14.66
N LEU A 5 -23.77 -10.96 -15.45
CA LEU A 5 -22.67 -10.03 -15.25
C LEU A 5 -22.72 -9.36 -13.86
N SER A 6 -23.92 -9.05 -13.39
CA SER A 6 -24.14 -8.49 -12.05
C SER A 6 -23.68 -9.44 -10.94
N GLU A 7 -23.96 -10.73 -11.06
CA GLU A 7 -23.53 -11.74 -10.10
C GLU A 7 -22.00 -11.97 -10.17
N LYS A 8 -21.40 -11.97 -11.37
CA LYS A 8 -19.94 -12.02 -11.51
C LYS A 8 -19.27 -10.83 -10.79
N LEU A 9 -19.82 -9.63 -10.97
CA LEU A 9 -19.32 -8.43 -10.31
C LEU A 9 -19.40 -8.56 -8.80
N ARG A 10 -20.54 -9.01 -8.26
CA ARG A 10 -20.72 -9.22 -6.83
C ARG A 10 -19.64 -10.15 -6.25
N ILE A 11 -19.45 -11.31 -6.86
CA ILE A 11 -18.49 -12.33 -6.41
C ILE A 11 -17.05 -11.79 -6.46
N LEU A 12 -16.65 -11.12 -7.55
CA LEU A 12 -15.28 -10.67 -7.75
C LEU A 12 -14.94 -9.40 -6.97
N ALA A 13 -15.89 -8.49 -6.78
CA ALA A 13 -15.72 -7.31 -5.95
C ALA A 13 -15.64 -7.70 -4.45
N GLU A 14 -16.46 -8.64 -3.99
CA GLU A 14 -16.34 -9.19 -2.64
C GLU A 14 -14.99 -9.88 -2.40
N SER A 15 -14.48 -10.59 -3.38
CA SER A 15 -13.17 -11.24 -3.31
C SER A 15 -12.02 -10.20 -3.30
N ALA A 16 -12.17 -9.10 -4.02
CA ALA A 16 -11.16 -8.04 -4.11
C ALA A 16 -11.03 -7.19 -2.84
N LYS A 17 -12.02 -7.17 -1.95
CA LYS A 17 -11.97 -6.33 -0.72
C LYS A 17 -10.83 -6.70 0.22
N TYR A 18 -10.34 -7.93 0.16
CA TYR A 18 -9.21 -8.41 0.97
C TYR A 18 -7.83 -8.03 0.38
N ASP A 19 -7.80 -7.50 -0.85
CA ASP A 19 -6.61 -6.89 -1.42
C ASP A 19 -6.49 -5.45 -0.91
N VAL A 20 -5.51 -5.19 -0.07
CA VAL A 20 -5.28 -3.82 0.41
C VAL A 20 -4.41 -3.08 -0.60
N SER A 21 -4.99 -2.09 -1.22
CA SER A 21 -4.27 -1.11 -2.06
C SER A 21 -4.49 0.31 -1.58
N CYS A 22 -5.38 0.48 -0.60
CA CYS A 22 -5.74 1.75 -0.01
C CYS A 22 -6.64 1.51 1.21
N SER A 23 -6.62 2.40 2.17
CA SER A 23 -7.53 2.45 3.30
C SER A 23 -8.95 2.73 2.81
N SER A 24 -9.69 1.68 2.42
CA SER A 24 -11.10 1.80 2.12
C SER A 24 -11.91 1.78 3.42
N GLY A 25 -12.25 2.94 3.93
CA GLY A 25 -13.33 3.08 4.89
C GLY A 25 -14.63 2.66 4.22
N GLY A 26 -15.08 1.42 4.45
CA GLY A 26 -16.34 0.91 3.92
C GLY A 26 -17.52 1.58 4.60
N VAL A 27 -18.05 2.66 4.04
CA VAL A 27 -19.32 3.24 4.46
C VAL A 27 -20.44 2.52 3.69
N ARG A 28 -21.30 1.81 4.42
CA ARG A 28 -22.57 1.29 3.90
C ARG A 28 -23.68 2.27 4.24
N ARG A 29 -24.37 2.82 3.23
CA ARG A 29 -25.68 3.47 3.41
C ARG A 29 -26.71 2.73 2.57
N ARG A 30 -27.78 2.25 3.21
CA ARG A 30 -29.02 1.86 2.51
C ARG A 30 -29.81 3.12 2.24
N GLY A 31 -30.20 3.32 0.98
CA GLY A 31 -31.20 4.32 0.63
C GLY A 31 -32.54 3.92 1.25
N THR A 32 -33.30 4.88 1.73
CA THR A 32 -34.71 4.70 2.12
C THR A 32 -35.56 4.71 0.84
N ASP A 33 -36.67 3.95 0.84
CA ASP A 33 -37.61 3.90 -0.29
C ASP A 33 -37.99 5.30 -0.77
N GLY A 34 -37.72 5.56 -2.07
CA GLY A 34 -38.04 6.85 -2.72
C GLY A 34 -36.91 7.88 -2.75
N ALA A 35 -35.72 7.64 -2.14
CA ALA A 35 -34.55 8.53 -2.24
C ALA A 35 -33.54 8.01 -3.27
N PRO A 36 -32.94 8.90 -4.13
CA PRO A 36 -31.93 8.49 -5.09
C PRO A 36 -30.62 8.10 -4.38
N GLY A 37 -30.16 6.87 -4.62
CA GLY A 37 -28.81 6.41 -4.29
C GLY A 37 -28.73 5.50 -3.06
N SER A 38 -28.24 4.29 -3.29
CA SER A 38 -27.69 3.41 -2.25
C SER A 38 -26.20 3.27 -2.45
N THR A 39 -25.41 3.47 -1.40
CA THR A 39 -23.97 3.24 -1.44
C THR A 39 -23.69 1.79 -1.08
N GLY A 40 -23.52 0.96 -2.09
CA GLY A 40 -22.95 -0.38 -1.92
C GLY A 40 -21.42 -0.29 -1.86
N SER A 41 -20.80 -1.07 -0.98
CA SER A 41 -19.32 -1.15 -0.85
C SER A 41 -18.67 -1.93 -2.01
N TRP A 42 -19.15 -1.75 -3.22
CA TRP A 42 -18.86 -2.61 -4.37
C TRP A 42 -17.77 -1.99 -5.24
N GLY A 43 -16.55 -2.56 -5.16
CA GLY A 43 -15.56 -2.42 -6.20
C GLY A 43 -14.90 -1.05 -6.40
N VAL A 44 -15.24 -0.02 -5.62
CA VAL A 44 -14.57 1.28 -5.68
C VAL A 44 -13.71 1.46 -4.43
N CYS A 45 -12.43 1.71 -4.63
CA CYS A 45 -11.51 2.05 -3.57
C CYS A 45 -10.92 3.45 -3.80
N HIS A 46 -10.51 4.09 -2.72
CA HIS A 46 -9.87 5.39 -2.75
C HIS A 46 -8.38 5.24 -2.51
N SER A 47 -7.55 5.69 -3.45
CA SER A 47 -6.10 5.74 -3.33
C SER A 47 -5.67 7.19 -3.22
N PHE A 48 -4.73 7.49 -2.31
CA PHE A 48 -4.17 8.83 -2.20
C PHE A 48 -2.87 8.91 -3.02
N THR A 49 -2.77 9.95 -3.83
CA THR A 49 -1.56 10.30 -4.55
C THR A 49 -0.57 11.00 -3.62
N GLU A 50 0.68 11.19 -4.06
CA GLU A 50 1.72 11.82 -3.24
C GLU A 50 1.39 13.28 -2.89
N ASP A 51 0.59 13.95 -3.72
CA ASP A 51 0.07 15.31 -3.50
C ASP A 51 -1.17 15.36 -2.58
N GLY A 52 -1.59 14.20 -2.02
CA GLY A 52 -2.73 14.10 -1.11
C GLY A 52 -4.10 14.04 -1.79
N ARG A 53 -4.15 14.01 -3.13
CA ARG A 53 -5.39 13.89 -3.88
C ARG A 53 -5.95 12.46 -3.78
N CYS A 54 -7.26 12.35 -3.55
CA CYS A 54 -7.97 11.08 -3.53
C CYS A 54 -8.37 10.67 -4.95
N VAL A 55 -7.99 9.46 -5.35
CA VAL A 55 -8.33 8.87 -6.66
C VAL A 55 -9.26 7.69 -6.43
N SER A 56 -10.42 7.68 -7.06
CA SER A 56 -11.38 6.58 -7.01
C SER A 56 -11.03 5.51 -8.06
N LEU A 57 -10.80 4.28 -7.61
CA LEU A 57 -10.40 3.17 -8.49
C LEU A 57 -11.48 2.09 -8.51
N PHE A 58 -11.79 1.58 -9.70
CA PHE A 58 -12.53 0.33 -9.85
C PHE A 58 -11.61 -0.83 -9.44
N LYS A 59 -11.86 -1.39 -8.26
CA LYS A 59 -11.07 -2.47 -7.71
C LYS A 59 -11.77 -3.79 -7.95
N ILE A 60 -11.18 -4.62 -8.79
CA ILE A 60 -11.79 -5.87 -9.24
C ILE A 60 -10.76 -6.97 -9.45
N MET A 61 -11.17 -8.21 -9.25
CA MET A 61 -10.42 -9.38 -9.69
C MET A 61 -10.86 -9.79 -11.09
N LEU A 62 -9.91 -10.18 -11.94
CA LEU A 62 -10.22 -10.87 -13.20
C LEU A 62 -10.96 -12.19 -12.94
N THR A 63 -10.47 -12.92 -11.94
CA THR A 63 -11.09 -14.17 -11.49
C THR A 63 -10.73 -14.45 -10.03
N ASN A 64 -11.62 -15.14 -9.32
CA ASN A 64 -11.36 -15.73 -8.01
C ASN A 64 -11.09 -17.23 -8.04
N TYR A 65 -11.00 -17.85 -9.23
CA TYR A 65 -10.38 -19.16 -9.37
C TYR A 65 -8.90 -19.03 -9.04
N CYS A 66 -8.37 -19.95 -8.22
CA CYS A 66 -6.95 -19.96 -7.88
C CYS A 66 -6.46 -21.40 -7.71
N ILE A 67 -5.29 -21.70 -8.29
CA ILE A 67 -4.63 -23.00 -8.12
C ILE A 67 -3.81 -23.06 -6.82
N TYR A 68 -3.56 -21.90 -6.17
CA TYR A 68 -2.79 -21.81 -4.93
C TYR A 68 -3.65 -22.06 -3.69
N ASP A 69 -3.00 -22.55 -2.64
CA ASP A 69 -3.63 -22.88 -1.37
C ASP A 69 -3.11 -22.05 -0.19
N CYS A 70 -2.98 -20.74 -0.39
CA CYS A 70 -2.52 -19.82 0.65
C CYS A 70 -3.50 -19.81 1.83
N ALA A 71 -3.04 -20.18 3.03
CA ALA A 71 -3.88 -20.34 4.22
C ALA A 71 -4.69 -19.08 4.58
N TYR A 72 -4.10 -17.91 4.41
CA TYR A 72 -4.72 -16.62 4.73
C TYR A 72 -5.71 -16.11 3.65
N CYS A 73 -5.77 -16.75 2.48
CA CYS A 73 -6.51 -16.22 1.34
C CYS A 73 -7.94 -16.80 1.28
N ILE A 74 -8.92 -15.90 1.16
CA ILE A 74 -10.32 -16.28 0.99
C ILE A 74 -10.55 -17.07 -0.31
N ASN A 75 -9.75 -16.82 -1.36
CA ASN A 75 -9.85 -17.43 -2.67
C ASN A 75 -8.95 -18.66 -2.86
N ARG A 76 -8.38 -19.21 -1.77
CA ARG A 76 -7.55 -20.41 -1.82
C ARG A 76 -8.31 -21.59 -2.48
N ARG A 77 -7.56 -22.49 -3.10
CA ARG A 77 -8.10 -23.62 -3.86
C ARG A 77 -9.13 -24.46 -3.07
N ARG A 78 -8.86 -24.71 -1.78
CA ARG A 78 -9.69 -25.58 -0.92
C ARG A 78 -10.97 -24.94 -0.40
N ASN A 79 -11.15 -23.62 -0.54
CA ASN A 79 -12.39 -23.00 -0.06
C ASN A 79 -13.54 -23.28 -1.01
N ASP A 80 -14.63 -23.77 -0.45
CA ASP A 80 -15.90 -23.92 -1.17
C ASP A 80 -16.61 -22.56 -1.23
N ARG A 81 -16.50 -21.91 -2.39
CA ARG A 81 -17.05 -20.58 -2.66
C ARG A 81 -17.48 -20.45 -4.11
N PRO A 82 -18.49 -19.63 -4.38
CA PRO A 82 -18.83 -19.27 -5.76
C PRO A 82 -17.61 -18.72 -6.49
N ARG A 83 -17.31 -19.34 -7.63
CA ARG A 83 -16.15 -18.98 -8.46
C ARG A 83 -16.61 -18.48 -9.81
N THR A 84 -15.97 -17.41 -10.28
CA THR A 84 -16.29 -16.85 -11.60
C THR A 84 -15.08 -16.17 -12.21
N MET A 85 -15.19 -15.81 -13.49
CA MET A 85 -14.19 -15.11 -14.27
C MET A 85 -14.88 -14.12 -15.19
N LEU A 86 -14.32 -12.93 -15.30
CA LEU A 86 -14.67 -11.97 -16.34
C LEU A 86 -13.88 -12.25 -17.62
N SER A 87 -14.54 -12.14 -18.76
CA SER A 87 -13.84 -12.05 -20.05
C SER A 87 -13.16 -10.68 -20.18
N THR A 88 -12.21 -10.59 -21.11
CA THR A 88 -11.57 -9.30 -21.42
C THR A 88 -12.61 -8.25 -21.81
N ALA A 89 -13.54 -8.59 -22.68
CA ALA A 89 -14.59 -7.68 -23.14
C ALA A 89 -15.53 -7.21 -22.01
N GLU A 90 -15.92 -8.10 -21.09
CA GLU A 90 -16.74 -7.73 -19.94
C GLU A 90 -15.99 -6.73 -19.04
N LEU A 91 -14.72 -7.01 -18.70
CA LEU A 91 -13.95 -6.15 -17.80
C LEU A 91 -13.60 -4.79 -18.42
N VAL A 92 -13.22 -4.78 -19.69
CA VAL A 92 -12.97 -3.55 -20.46
C VAL A 92 -14.26 -2.73 -20.57
N GLY A 93 -15.38 -3.36 -20.94
CA GLY A 93 -16.67 -2.69 -21.05
C GLY A 93 -17.10 -2.02 -19.73
N LEU A 94 -17.05 -2.77 -18.62
CA LEU A 94 -17.36 -2.24 -17.29
C LEU A 94 -16.45 -1.07 -16.89
N THR A 95 -15.14 -1.20 -17.10
CA THR A 95 -14.18 -0.15 -16.77
C THR A 95 -14.48 1.14 -17.55
N MET A 96 -14.72 1.01 -18.86
CA MET A 96 -15.04 2.15 -19.72
C MET A 96 -16.38 2.79 -19.38
N GLU A 97 -17.38 1.99 -19.03
CA GLU A 97 -18.70 2.50 -18.66
C GLU A 97 -18.63 3.29 -17.33
N PHE A 98 -17.96 2.76 -16.31
CA PHE A 98 -17.80 3.45 -15.03
C PHE A 98 -16.95 4.73 -15.17
N TYR A 99 -15.92 4.68 -15.99
CA TYR A 99 -15.09 5.85 -16.28
C TYR A 99 -15.86 6.96 -17.00
N ARG A 100 -16.61 6.63 -18.05
CA ARG A 100 -17.44 7.62 -18.77
C ARG A 100 -18.50 8.27 -17.91
N ARG A 101 -19.01 7.55 -16.90
CA ARG A 101 -19.97 8.06 -15.93
C ARG A 101 -19.33 8.80 -14.74
N ASN A 102 -18.01 8.99 -14.77
CA ASN A 102 -17.23 9.61 -13.68
C ASN A 102 -17.37 8.93 -12.31
N TYR A 103 -17.65 7.62 -12.29
CA TYR A 103 -17.69 6.85 -11.05
C TYR A 103 -16.30 6.46 -10.56
N ILE A 104 -15.34 6.37 -11.49
CA ILE A 104 -13.95 6.01 -11.24
C ILE A 104 -12.99 6.89 -12.04
N GLU A 105 -11.79 7.04 -11.52
CA GLU A 105 -10.66 7.71 -12.19
C GLU A 105 -9.61 6.69 -12.69
N GLY A 106 -9.79 5.40 -12.33
CA GLY A 106 -8.86 4.36 -12.74
C GLY A 106 -9.32 2.94 -12.41
N LEU A 107 -8.46 1.99 -12.76
CA LEU A 107 -8.64 0.56 -12.55
C LEU A 107 -7.57 0.03 -11.61
N PHE A 108 -7.97 -0.75 -10.60
CA PHE A 108 -7.09 -1.63 -9.84
C PHE A 108 -7.43 -3.08 -10.18
N LEU A 109 -6.53 -3.74 -10.91
CA LEU A 109 -6.73 -5.10 -11.42
C LEU A 109 -5.87 -6.11 -10.66
N SER A 110 -6.53 -7.09 -10.05
CA SER A 110 -5.90 -8.27 -9.44
C SER A 110 -6.50 -9.57 -10.00
N SER A 111 -5.97 -10.71 -9.60
CA SER A 111 -6.49 -12.02 -10.01
C SER A 111 -6.09 -13.13 -9.04
N GLY A 112 -6.91 -14.15 -8.91
CA GLY A 112 -6.44 -15.48 -8.58
C GLY A 112 -5.60 -16.07 -9.71
N VAL A 113 -4.82 -17.10 -9.44
CA VAL A 113 -3.93 -17.73 -10.44
C VAL A 113 -4.62 -18.92 -11.07
N VAL A 114 -4.85 -18.87 -12.38
CA VAL A 114 -5.52 -19.92 -13.14
C VAL A 114 -4.51 -20.60 -14.06
N ARG A 115 -4.46 -21.93 -14.07
CA ARG A 115 -3.54 -22.77 -14.84
C ARG A 115 -2.06 -22.53 -14.52
N SER A 116 -1.55 -21.33 -14.81
CA SER A 116 -0.18 -20.94 -14.52
C SER A 116 -0.08 -19.42 -14.26
N PRO A 117 1.02 -18.95 -13.67
CA PRO A 117 1.29 -17.51 -13.53
C PRO A 117 1.25 -16.77 -14.86
N ASP A 118 1.92 -17.26 -15.90
CA ASP A 118 1.99 -16.64 -17.21
C ASP A 118 0.63 -16.58 -17.90
N TYR A 119 -0.11 -17.69 -17.90
CA TYR A 119 -1.46 -17.70 -18.46
C TYR A 119 -2.37 -16.64 -17.83
N THR A 120 -2.28 -16.48 -16.52
CA THR A 120 -3.07 -15.47 -15.79
C THR A 120 -2.60 -14.06 -16.11
N MET A 121 -1.27 -13.85 -16.12
CA MET A 121 -0.66 -12.56 -16.42
C MET A 121 -0.98 -12.09 -17.85
N GLU A 122 -0.94 -12.99 -18.85
CA GLU A 122 -1.36 -12.69 -20.22
C GLU A 122 -2.81 -12.19 -20.32
N ARG A 123 -3.71 -12.84 -19.59
CA ARG A 123 -5.12 -12.43 -19.59
C ARG A 123 -5.32 -11.05 -18.97
N MET A 124 -4.63 -10.76 -17.87
CA MET A 124 -4.64 -9.44 -17.24
C MET A 124 -4.02 -8.39 -18.17
N LEU A 125 -2.91 -8.74 -18.82
CA LEU A 125 -2.23 -7.88 -19.77
C LEU A 125 -3.14 -7.53 -20.98
N ARG A 126 -3.89 -8.48 -21.52
CA ARG A 126 -4.87 -8.23 -22.59
C ARG A 126 -5.86 -7.14 -22.23
N VAL A 127 -6.38 -7.17 -20.98
CA VAL A 127 -7.33 -6.14 -20.50
C VAL A 127 -6.68 -4.76 -20.50
N VAL A 128 -5.51 -4.60 -19.88
CA VAL A 128 -4.86 -3.28 -19.78
C VAL A 128 -4.36 -2.78 -21.11
N LYS A 129 -3.90 -3.68 -21.98
CA LYS A 129 -3.49 -3.36 -23.35
C LYS A 129 -4.67 -2.87 -24.18
N GLU A 130 -5.80 -3.58 -24.19
CA GLU A 130 -7.02 -3.21 -24.90
C GLU A 130 -7.56 -1.85 -24.42
N LEU A 131 -7.59 -1.63 -23.08
CA LEU A 131 -7.97 -0.33 -22.52
C LEU A 131 -7.10 0.81 -23.11
N ARG A 132 -5.77 0.64 -23.15
CA ARG A 132 -4.85 1.68 -23.62
C ARG A 132 -4.85 1.86 -25.14
N THR A 133 -4.82 0.75 -25.91
CA THR A 133 -4.60 0.80 -27.34
C THR A 133 -5.89 0.97 -28.16
N VAL A 134 -6.97 0.32 -27.75
CA VAL A 134 -8.26 0.35 -28.47
C VAL A 134 -9.15 1.45 -27.93
N HIS A 135 -9.32 1.52 -26.61
CA HIS A 135 -10.24 2.48 -26.00
C HIS A 135 -9.57 3.80 -25.60
N ARG A 136 -8.24 3.93 -25.76
CA ARG A 136 -7.45 5.14 -25.39
C ARG A 136 -7.75 5.61 -23.97
N PHE A 137 -7.92 4.64 -23.06
CA PHE A 137 -8.25 4.90 -21.66
C PHE A 137 -7.16 5.74 -20.99
N GLY A 138 -7.47 6.98 -20.61
CA GLY A 138 -6.56 7.92 -19.96
C GLY A 138 -6.50 7.80 -18.44
N GLY A 139 -7.36 6.97 -17.82
CA GLY A 139 -7.42 6.80 -16.37
C GLY A 139 -6.22 6.02 -15.82
N TYR A 140 -6.04 6.09 -14.50
CA TYR A 140 -4.96 5.39 -13.80
C TYR A 140 -5.16 3.87 -13.83
N ILE A 141 -4.09 3.11 -14.08
CA ILE A 141 -4.11 1.63 -14.03
C ILE A 141 -3.07 1.14 -13.03
N HIS A 142 -3.55 0.49 -11.97
CA HIS A 142 -2.73 -0.30 -11.07
C HIS A 142 -3.00 -1.80 -11.32
N MET A 143 -1.97 -2.53 -11.72
CA MET A 143 -2.08 -3.97 -11.99
C MET A 143 -1.21 -4.76 -11.01
N LYS A 144 -1.80 -5.77 -10.36
CA LYS A 144 -1.05 -6.74 -9.57
C LYS A 144 -0.41 -7.77 -10.49
N SER A 145 0.91 -7.74 -10.59
CA SER A 145 1.67 -8.77 -11.29
C SER A 145 1.59 -10.10 -10.53
N ILE A 146 1.46 -11.18 -11.26
CA ILE A 146 1.36 -12.52 -10.68
C ILE A 146 2.77 -13.01 -10.28
N PRO A 147 2.95 -13.50 -9.04
CA PRO A 147 4.21 -14.13 -8.64
C PRO A 147 4.60 -15.28 -9.57
N GLY A 148 5.86 -15.30 -10.01
CA GLY A 148 6.37 -16.32 -10.94
C GLY A 148 6.10 -16.03 -12.42
N SER A 149 5.54 -14.86 -12.78
CA SER A 149 5.36 -14.47 -14.18
C SER A 149 6.71 -14.22 -14.87
N SER A 150 6.76 -14.56 -16.15
CA SER A 150 7.92 -14.35 -17.01
C SER A 150 8.28 -12.87 -17.16
N ARG A 151 9.56 -12.62 -17.48
CA ARG A 151 10.10 -11.27 -17.66
C ARG A 151 9.35 -10.50 -18.76
N GLU A 152 9.10 -11.17 -19.87
CA GLU A 152 8.46 -10.60 -21.06
C GLU A 152 7.09 -10.02 -20.70
N LEU A 153 6.27 -10.78 -19.98
CA LEU A 153 4.93 -10.35 -19.56
C LEU A 153 4.96 -9.20 -18.56
N VAL A 154 5.89 -9.25 -17.61
CA VAL A 154 6.06 -8.17 -16.61
C VAL A 154 6.53 -6.89 -17.29
N MET A 155 7.48 -6.97 -18.21
CA MET A 155 8.00 -5.83 -18.94
C MET A 155 6.95 -5.24 -19.89
N GLU A 156 6.16 -6.09 -20.57
CA GLU A 156 5.06 -5.59 -21.39
C GLU A 156 3.98 -4.90 -20.55
N ALA A 157 3.60 -5.47 -19.41
CA ALA A 157 2.62 -4.87 -18.51
C ALA A 157 3.03 -3.48 -18.03
N GLY A 158 4.32 -3.26 -17.75
CA GLY A 158 4.84 -1.95 -17.34
C GLY A 158 4.70 -0.84 -18.37
N ARG A 159 4.49 -1.17 -19.65
CA ARG A 159 4.23 -0.19 -20.73
C ARG A 159 2.78 0.32 -20.72
N TYR A 160 1.85 -0.45 -20.13
CA TYR A 160 0.42 -0.12 -20.14
C TYR A 160 -0.14 0.24 -18.76
N ALA A 161 0.48 -0.24 -17.69
CA ALA A 161 0.08 0.09 -16.32
C ALA A 161 0.88 1.30 -15.78
N ASP A 162 0.21 2.16 -15.01
CA ASP A 162 0.88 3.26 -14.31
C ASP A 162 1.65 2.75 -13.09
N ARG A 163 1.12 1.72 -12.41
CA ARG A 163 1.76 1.05 -11.29
C ARG A 163 1.65 -0.46 -11.42
N LEU A 164 2.75 -1.13 -11.11
CA LEU A 164 2.76 -2.57 -10.90
C LEU A 164 3.00 -2.89 -9.42
N SER A 165 2.43 -3.99 -8.95
CA SER A 165 2.70 -4.49 -7.61
C SER A 165 2.85 -6.00 -7.59
N VAL A 166 3.75 -6.49 -6.74
CA VAL A 166 3.88 -7.89 -6.38
C VAL A 166 3.85 -7.96 -4.87
N ASN A 167 2.96 -8.75 -4.30
CA ASN A 167 2.85 -8.81 -2.85
C ASN A 167 3.92 -9.73 -2.26
N VAL A 168 4.61 -9.25 -1.23
CA VAL A 168 5.47 -10.08 -0.36
C VAL A 168 4.64 -11.07 0.43
N GLU A 169 3.46 -10.67 0.85
CA GLU A 169 2.49 -11.38 1.67
C GLU A 169 3.02 -11.60 3.11
N ILE A 170 3.97 -12.51 3.30
CA ILE A 170 4.52 -12.89 4.60
C ILE A 170 6.01 -12.48 4.65
N PRO A 171 6.45 -11.78 5.71
CA PRO A 171 7.79 -11.20 5.80
C PRO A 171 8.94 -12.21 5.79
N THR A 172 8.77 -13.37 6.46
CA THR A 172 9.81 -14.41 6.54
C THR A 172 9.58 -15.54 5.55
N GLU A 173 10.66 -16.17 5.07
CA GLU A 173 10.56 -17.28 4.12
C GLU A 173 9.95 -18.52 4.75
N ALA A 174 10.30 -18.81 6.01
CA ALA A 174 9.78 -19.97 6.72
C ALA A 174 8.23 -19.89 6.84
N ASN A 175 7.72 -18.74 7.28
CA ASN A 175 6.30 -18.51 7.42
C ASN A 175 5.58 -18.40 6.07
N LEU A 176 6.26 -17.87 5.02
CA LEU A 176 5.71 -17.88 3.67
C LEU A 176 5.50 -19.31 3.17
N ARG A 177 6.48 -20.20 3.34
CA ARG A 177 6.36 -21.63 2.98
C ARG A 177 5.25 -22.33 3.77
N LEU A 178 5.12 -22.00 5.05
CA LEU A 178 4.07 -22.56 5.92
C LEU A 178 2.68 -22.15 5.44
N LEU A 179 2.45 -20.87 5.18
CA LEU A 179 1.12 -20.32 4.88
C LEU A 179 0.77 -20.28 3.39
N ALA A 180 1.76 -20.20 2.52
CA ALA A 180 1.58 -20.14 1.07
C ALA A 180 2.57 -21.07 0.33
N PRO A 181 2.42 -22.40 0.46
CA PRO A 181 3.38 -23.39 -0.03
C PRO A 181 3.62 -23.34 -1.55
N ASP A 182 2.65 -22.81 -2.30
CA ASP A 182 2.75 -22.66 -3.77
C ASP A 182 3.52 -21.37 -4.17
N LYS A 183 4.02 -20.58 -3.21
CA LYS A 183 4.82 -19.36 -3.45
C LYS A 183 6.22 -19.53 -2.88
N SER A 184 7.21 -18.95 -3.56
CA SER A 184 8.58 -18.83 -3.07
C SER A 184 9.02 -17.38 -3.05
N ARG A 185 10.06 -17.05 -2.28
CA ARG A 185 10.67 -15.72 -2.36
C ARG A 185 11.14 -15.38 -3.77
N GLU A 186 11.71 -16.35 -4.46
CA GLU A 186 12.15 -16.16 -5.83
C GLU A 186 10.99 -15.77 -6.76
N SER A 187 9.86 -16.49 -6.70
CA SER A 187 8.67 -16.17 -7.51
C SER A 187 8.11 -14.78 -7.24
N ILE A 188 8.36 -14.21 -6.06
CA ILE A 188 7.92 -12.86 -5.65
C ILE A 188 8.95 -11.80 -6.03
N TYR A 189 10.23 -12.01 -5.66
CA TYR A 189 11.28 -10.98 -5.81
C TYR A 189 11.83 -10.87 -7.23
N THR A 190 11.71 -11.91 -8.05
CA THR A 190 12.15 -11.88 -9.44
C THR A 190 11.31 -10.91 -10.28
N PRO A 191 9.97 -10.98 -10.29
CA PRO A 191 9.15 -9.96 -10.96
C PRO A 191 9.36 -8.54 -10.40
N MET A 192 9.55 -8.38 -9.09
CA MET A 192 9.88 -7.08 -8.50
C MET A 192 11.17 -6.50 -9.07
N SER A 193 12.18 -7.36 -9.29
CA SER A 193 13.45 -6.93 -9.90
C SER A 193 13.27 -6.51 -11.35
N PHE A 194 12.46 -7.23 -12.12
CA PHE A 194 12.13 -6.83 -13.51
C PHE A 194 11.43 -5.48 -13.55
N ILE A 195 10.45 -5.26 -12.68
CA ILE A 195 9.75 -3.96 -12.59
C ILE A 195 10.74 -2.85 -12.23
N HIS A 196 11.62 -3.07 -11.24
CA HIS A 196 12.62 -2.08 -10.83
C HIS A 196 13.57 -1.72 -11.98
N GLN A 197 14.10 -2.72 -12.69
CA GLN A 197 14.96 -2.53 -13.87
C GLN A 197 14.21 -1.75 -14.96
N GLY A 198 12.95 -2.10 -15.24
CA GLY A 198 12.13 -1.42 -16.22
C GLY A 198 11.87 0.05 -15.87
N VAL A 199 11.63 0.36 -14.58
CA VAL A 199 11.44 1.75 -14.11
C VAL A 199 12.72 2.57 -14.30
N ILE A 200 13.90 2.00 -13.97
CA ILE A 200 15.20 2.69 -14.15
C ILE A 200 15.45 2.91 -15.65
N ALA A 201 15.39 1.84 -16.45
CA ALA A 201 15.65 1.93 -17.89
C ALA A 201 14.70 2.90 -18.59
N GLY A 202 13.41 2.85 -18.28
CA GLY A 202 12.42 3.77 -18.83
C GLY A 202 12.64 5.23 -18.41
N ALA A 203 13.15 5.47 -17.20
CA ALA A 203 13.52 6.82 -16.76
C ALA A 203 14.76 7.35 -17.49
N GLU A 204 15.76 6.51 -17.71
CA GLU A 204 16.97 6.84 -18.48
C GLU A 204 16.64 7.11 -19.94
N GLU A 205 15.84 6.25 -20.58
CA GLU A 205 15.40 6.41 -21.96
C GLU A 205 14.66 7.74 -22.16
N ARG A 206 13.78 8.11 -21.24
CA ARG A 206 13.04 9.39 -21.28
C ARG A 206 13.92 10.61 -21.03
N ARG A 207 15.06 10.47 -20.37
CA ARG A 207 16.04 11.56 -20.29
C ARG A 207 16.72 11.82 -21.63
N LEU A 208 16.93 10.76 -22.43
CA LEU A 208 17.53 10.85 -23.77
C LEU A 208 16.48 11.22 -24.83
N PHE A 209 15.30 10.61 -24.77
CA PHE A 209 14.24 10.76 -25.74
C PHE A 209 12.92 11.11 -25.05
N ARG A 210 12.48 12.37 -25.18
CA ARG A 210 11.21 12.82 -24.55
C ARG A 210 9.97 12.07 -25.04
N SER A 211 10.01 11.51 -26.25
CA SER A 211 8.95 10.71 -26.86
C SER A 211 8.92 9.25 -26.39
N ALA A 212 9.93 8.79 -25.64
CA ALA A 212 9.96 7.43 -25.15
C ALA A 212 8.75 7.15 -24.21
N PRO A 213 8.05 6.03 -24.39
CA PRO A 213 6.89 5.70 -23.57
C PRO A 213 7.29 5.50 -22.10
N PRO A 214 6.47 5.94 -21.14
CA PRO A 214 6.76 5.70 -19.73
C PRO A 214 6.62 4.19 -19.40
N PHE A 215 7.46 3.71 -18.49
CA PHE A 215 7.32 2.39 -17.90
C PHE A 215 6.89 2.52 -16.46
N ALA A 216 5.70 2.04 -16.12
CA ALA A 216 5.10 2.09 -14.78
C ALA A 216 5.43 3.41 -14.04
N PRO A 217 4.99 4.58 -14.54
CA PRO A 217 5.47 5.90 -14.08
C PRO A 217 5.17 6.16 -12.60
N ALA A 218 4.17 5.51 -12.00
CA ALA A 218 3.92 5.54 -10.57
C ALA A 218 4.74 4.51 -9.78
N GLY A 219 5.66 3.79 -10.46
CA GLY A 219 6.58 2.83 -9.86
C GLY A 219 5.91 1.54 -9.39
N GLN A 220 6.58 0.86 -8.46
CA GLN A 220 6.07 -0.37 -7.89
C GLN A 220 5.69 -0.24 -6.42
N SER A 221 4.81 -1.14 -5.98
CA SER A 221 4.41 -1.28 -4.58
C SER A 221 4.29 -2.75 -4.20
N THR A 222 4.21 -2.99 -2.89
CA THR A 222 4.00 -4.31 -2.33
C THR A 222 3.08 -4.26 -1.13
N GLN A 223 2.62 -5.42 -0.67
CA GLN A 223 1.80 -5.57 0.52
C GLN A 223 2.33 -6.72 1.38
N MET A 224 2.28 -6.52 2.69
CA MET A 224 2.53 -7.54 3.72
C MET A 224 1.31 -7.71 4.61
N ILE A 225 1.06 -8.95 5.02
CA ILE A 225 0.01 -9.29 5.98
C ILE A 225 0.64 -9.25 7.37
N VAL A 226 -0.01 -8.56 8.30
CA VAL A 226 0.47 -8.34 9.67
C VAL A 226 -0.36 -9.15 10.65
N GLY A 227 0.30 -9.97 11.46
CA GLY A 227 -0.36 -10.76 12.49
C GLY A 227 -0.98 -12.07 12.00
N ALA A 228 -0.65 -12.53 10.78
CA ALA A 228 -0.92 -13.91 10.35
C ALA A 228 0.12 -14.90 10.90
N THR A 229 1.25 -14.39 11.31
CA THR A 229 2.43 -15.09 11.83
C THR A 229 3.07 -14.23 12.93
N ASP A 230 4.11 -14.74 13.55
CA ASP A 230 4.74 -14.22 14.77
C ASP A 230 5.85 -13.18 14.52
N GLU A 231 6.03 -12.72 13.27
CA GLU A 231 7.05 -11.71 12.96
C GLU A 231 6.91 -10.46 13.83
N ARG A 232 8.04 -9.99 14.34
CA ARG A 232 8.16 -8.76 15.09
C ARG A 232 8.08 -7.53 14.18
N ASP A 233 7.67 -6.41 14.72
CA ASP A 233 7.60 -5.16 13.95
C ASP A 233 8.98 -4.71 13.45
N SER A 234 10.05 -4.99 14.21
CA SER A 234 11.43 -4.73 13.78
C SER A 234 11.82 -5.50 12.51
N GLU A 235 11.38 -6.76 12.36
CA GLU A 235 11.61 -7.56 11.16
C GLU A 235 10.84 -7.01 9.96
N ILE A 236 9.57 -6.63 10.18
CA ILE A 236 8.70 -6.03 9.15
C ILE A 236 9.28 -4.70 8.66
N LEU A 237 9.72 -3.83 9.58
CA LEU A 237 10.30 -2.52 9.23
C LEU A 237 11.66 -2.65 8.56
N ARG A 238 12.50 -3.60 9.00
CA ARG A 238 13.79 -3.91 8.37
C ARG A 238 13.59 -4.38 6.94
N LEU A 239 12.64 -5.29 6.71
CA LEU A 239 12.28 -5.74 5.36
C LEU A 239 11.74 -4.58 4.50
N SER A 240 10.85 -3.76 5.05
CA SER A 240 10.31 -2.58 4.33
C SER A 240 11.42 -1.63 3.90
N SER A 241 12.37 -1.32 4.80
CA SER A 241 13.55 -0.50 4.51
C SER A 241 14.40 -1.08 3.38
N GLN A 242 14.63 -2.41 3.39
CA GLN A 242 15.35 -3.10 2.32
C GLN A 242 14.61 -3.01 0.98
N LEU A 243 13.30 -3.20 0.97
CA LEU A 243 12.47 -3.11 -0.23
C LEU A 243 12.51 -1.70 -0.85
N TYR A 244 12.45 -0.66 -0.04
CA TYR A 244 12.61 0.72 -0.51
C TYR A 244 13.99 0.94 -1.17
N ARG A 245 15.05 0.50 -0.51
CA ARG A 245 16.43 0.73 -0.94
C ARG A 245 16.83 -0.13 -2.15
N VAL A 246 16.53 -1.46 -2.11
CA VAL A 246 17.06 -2.43 -3.08
C VAL A 246 16.12 -2.65 -4.26
N LYS A 247 14.80 -2.56 -4.03
CA LYS A 247 13.78 -2.80 -5.05
C LYS A 247 13.10 -1.54 -5.55
N GLY A 248 13.50 -0.36 -5.06
CA GLY A 248 12.92 0.91 -5.49
C GLY A 248 11.41 1.01 -5.28
N MET A 249 10.91 0.42 -4.20
CA MET A 249 9.49 0.50 -3.87
C MET A 249 9.05 1.95 -3.65
N ARG A 250 7.89 2.30 -4.19
CA ARG A 250 7.22 3.58 -3.87
C ARG A 250 6.37 3.48 -2.62
N ARG A 251 5.79 2.29 -2.37
CA ARG A 251 4.95 2.05 -1.21
C ARG A 251 5.01 0.59 -0.76
N VAL A 252 5.12 0.41 0.55
CA VAL A 252 4.82 -0.85 1.22
C VAL A 252 3.47 -0.68 1.92
N TYR A 253 2.54 -1.61 1.69
CA TYR A 253 1.26 -1.65 2.36
C TYR A 253 1.28 -2.72 3.45
N TYR A 254 0.74 -2.38 4.59
CA TYR A 254 0.52 -3.28 5.72
C TYR A 254 -0.97 -3.61 5.79
N SER A 255 -1.30 -4.88 5.95
CA SER A 255 -2.68 -5.34 6.05
C SER A 255 -2.83 -6.21 7.28
N GLY A 256 -3.61 -5.79 8.25
CA GLY A 256 -3.96 -6.62 9.37
C GLY A 256 -4.62 -7.92 8.92
N PHE A 257 -4.14 -9.05 9.45
CA PHE A 257 -4.67 -10.36 9.11
C PHE A 257 -6.17 -10.46 9.47
N VAL A 258 -6.99 -10.83 8.48
CA VAL A 258 -8.42 -11.09 8.66
C VAL A 258 -8.64 -12.60 8.74
N PRO A 259 -9.23 -13.14 9.82
CA PRO A 259 -9.37 -14.59 10.04
C PRO A 259 -10.50 -15.19 9.21
N VAL A 260 -10.32 -15.24 7.87
CA VAL A 260 -11.32 -15.79 6.93
C VAL A 260 -11.32 -17.31 6.84
N ASN A 261 -10.25 -17.96 7.29
CA ASN A 261 -10.06 -19.42 7.26
C ASN A 261 -9.71 -19.92 8.67
N SER A 262 -10.52 -19.59 9.66
CA SER A 262 -10.29 -19.90 11.10
C SER A 262 -10.15 -21.39 11.41
N TYR A 263 -10.58 -22.26 10.52
CA TYR A 263 -10.40 -23.70 10.62
C TYR A 263 -8.98 -24.20 10.28
N ASP A 264 -8.15 -23.36 9.65
CA ASP A 264 -6.77 -23.73 9.30
C ASP A 264 -5.85 -23.52 10.49
N LYS A 265 -5.36 -24.62 11.08
CA LYS A 265 -4.52 -24.63 12.29
C LYS A 265 -3.15 -23.93 12.13
N ARG A 266 -2.75 -23.61 10.89
CA ARG A 266 -1.51 -22.84 10.64
C ARG A 266 -1.69 -21.35 10.89
N LEU A 267 -2.92 -20.90 10.98
CA LEU A 267 -3.26 -19.49 11.23
C LEU A 267 -3.50 -19.25 12.72
N PRO A 268 -3.22 -18.05 13.21
CA PRO A 268 -3.49 -17.71 14.60
C PRO A 268 -5.00 -17.63 14.87
N SER A 269 -5.39 -18.06 16.06
CA SER A 269 -6.78 -17.91 16.52
C SER A 269 -6.98 -16.49 17.05
N VAL A 270 -7.36 -15.57 16.18
CA VAL A 270 -7.62 -14.17 16.53
C VAL A 270 -9.07 -13.80 16.19
N GLY A 271 -9.69 -12.99 17.05
CA GLY A 271 -11.10 -12.56 16.85
C GLY A 271 -11.26 -11.48 15.78
N SER A 272 -10.23 -10.68 15.52
CA SER A 272 -10.27 -9.55 14.59
C SER A 272 -8.88 -9.19 14.08
N ALA A 273 -8.84 -8.40 12.99
CA ALA A 273 -7.59 -7.89 12.44
C ALA A 273 -6.89 -6.92 13.42
N PRO A 274 -5.55 -6.95 13.52
CA PRO A 274 -4.76 -6.11 14.42
C PRO A 274 -4.62 -4.67 13.87
N LEU A 275 -5.73 -3.94 13.78
CA LEU A 275 -5.79 -2.62 13.13
C LEU A 275 -4.90 -1.56 13.80
N VAL A 276 -4.73 -1.62 15.12
CA VAL A 276 -3.84 -0.68 15.84
C VAL A 276 -2.40 -0.93 15.43
N ARG A 277 -1.94 -2.18 15.40
CA ARG A 277 -0.60 -2.57 14.95
C ARG A 277 -0.36 -2.17 13.49
N GLU A 278 -1.34 -2.42 12.61
CA GLU A 278 -1.30 -1.96 11.22
C GLU A 278 -1.08 -0.45 11.12
N ASN A 279 -1.85 0.33 11.89
CA ASN A 279 -1.73 1.78 11.93
C ASN A 279 -0.35 2.24 12.44
N ARG A 280 0.19 1.60 13.50
CA ARG A 280 1.54 1.89 14.01
C ARG A 280 2.63 1.61 12.98
N LEU A 281 2.51 0.53 12.21
CA LEU A 281 3.44 0.24 11.11
C LEU A 281 3.38 1.30 10.00
N TYR A 282 2.19 1.79 9.64
CA TYR A 282 2.08 2.91 8.71
C TYR A 282 2.71 4.20 9.27
N GLN A 283 2.57 4.48 10.57
CA GLN A 283 3.23 5.62 11.20
C GLN A 283 4.75 5.46 11.18
N ALA A 284 5.27 4.27 11.50
CA ALA A 284 6.70 3.95 11.43
C ALA A 284 7.25 4.06 10.00
N ASP A 285 6.54 3.53 9.00
CA ASP A 285 6.87 3.67 7.59
C ASP A 285 6.98 5.15 7.17
N TRP A 286 6.05 5.98 7.66
CA TRP A 286 6.07 7.42 7.41
C TRP A 286 7.31 8.09 8.00
N LEU A 287 7.74 7.69 9.21
CA LEU A 287 8.96 8.17 9.83
C LEU A 287 10.20 7.81 9.01
N MET A 288 10.29 6.57 8.52
CA MET A 288 11.41 6.14 7.67
C MET A 288 11.48 6.93 6.36
N ARG A 289 10.34 7.15 5.72
CA ARG A 289 10.30 7.75 4.38
C ARG A 289 10.47 9.27 4.37
N PHE A 290 10.00 9.96 5.39
CA PHE A 290 9.91 11.42 5.36
C PHE A 290 10.62 12.15 6.51
N TYR A 291 10.96 11.43 7.59
CA TYR A 291 11.57 12.04 8.77
C TYR A 291 13.02 11.62 8.98
N GLY A 292 13.55 10.76 8.10
CA GLY A 292 14.94 10.30 8.17
C GLY A 292 15.23 9.36 9.33
N PHE A 293 14.20 8.66 9.84
CA PHE A 293 14.41 7.57 10.79
C PHE A 293 14.86 6.30 10.05
N THR A 294 15.72 5.55 10.67
CA THR A 294 16.04 4.17 10.26
C THR A 294 15.07 3.18 10.93
N ALA A 295 14.94 2.00 10.34
CA ALA A 295 14.12 0.94 10.94
C ALA A 295 14.63 0.57 12.34
N ALA A 296 15.96 0.51 12.54
CA ALA A 296 16.60 0.17 13.80
C ALA A 296 16.40 1.23 14.89
N GLU A 297 16.26 2.51 14.54
CA GLU A 297 15.91 3.55 15.51
C GLU A 297 14.48 3.41 16.02
N ILE A 298 13.56 2.96 15.16
CA ILE A 298 12.14 2.85 15.50
C ILE A 298 11.87 1.59 16.31
N ALA A 299 12.40 0.45 15.86
CA ALA A 299 12.27 -0.85 16.54
C ALA A 299 13.58 -1.64 16.38
N ASP A 300 14.12 -2.09 17.47
CA ASP A 300 15.40 -2.79 17.61
C ASP A 300 15.21 -4.14 18.34
N ASP A 301 16.31 -4.82 18.67
CA ASP A 301 16.24 -6.10 19.35
C ASP A 301 15.81 -5.97 20.82
N ALA A 302 16.01 -4.79 21.45
CA ALA A 302 15.56 -4.51 22.81
C ALA A 302 14.06 -4.12 22.84
N HIS A 303 13.58 -3.49 21.78
CA HIS A 303 12.20 -3.05 21.61
C HIS A 303 11.69 -3.50 20.23
N PRO A 304 11.45 -4.82 20.05
CA PRO A 304 11.18 -5.38 18.73
C PRO A 304 9.78 -5.06 18.18
N ASP A 305 8.84 -4.68 19.05
CA ASP A 305 7.47 -4.36 18.66
C ASP A 305 7.14 -2.90 18.95
N LEU A 306 6.28 -2.33 18.11
CA LEU A 306 5.79 -0.97 18.27
C LEU A 306 4.79 -0.89 19.43
N ASP A 307 4.87 0.20 20.18
CA ASP A 307 3.90 0.50 21.22
C ASP A 307 2.51 0.72 20.62
N LEU A 308 1.50 0.06 21.17
CA LEU A 308 0.12 0.16 20.69
C LEU A 308 -0.62 1.37 21.27
N GLU A 309 -0.18 1.89 22.43
CA GLU A 309 -0.80 3.02 23.15
C GLU A 309 -0.33 4.37 22.57
N ILE A 310 0.97 4.50 22.31
CA ILE A 310 1.59 5.74 21.84
C ILE A 310 2.15 5.59 20.42
N ASP A 311 2.28 6.73 19.71
CA ASP A 311 2.82 6.71 18.35
C ASP A 311 4.34 6.44 18.33
N PRO A 312 4.89 5.83 17.25
CA PRO A 312 6.30 5.43 17.20
C PRO A 312 7.29 6.56 17.39
N LYS A 313 6.95 7.81 17.01
CA LYS A 313 7.83 8.96 17.21
C LYS A 313 7.91 9.38 18.66
N LEU A 314 6.78 9.34 19.37
CA LEU A 314 6.72 9.59 20.81
C LEU A 314 7.42 8.47 21.58
N ALA A 315 7.19 7.21 21.21
CA ALA A 315 7.86 6.07 21.82
C ALA A 315 9.38 6.17 21.67
N TRP A 316 9.87 6.55 20.49
CA TRP A 316 11.30 6.80 20.28
C TRP A 316 11.82 7.93 21.16
N ALA A 317 11.13 9.06 21.23
CA ALA A 317 11.58 10.22 22.03
C ALA A 317 11.65 9.90 23.53
N LEU A 318 10.74 9.09 24.05
CA LEU A 318 10.76 8.66 25.46
C LEU A 318 11.93 7.71 25.77
N ARG A 319 12.43 6.97 24.78
CA ARG A 319 13.62 6.11 24.93
C ARG A 319 14.93 6.88 24.78
N HIS A 320 14.89 8.11 24.31
CA HIS A 320 16.07 8.97 24.05
C HIS A 320 15.99 10.31 24.79
N PRO A 321 15.81 10.31 26.14
CA PRO A 321 15.68 11.53 26.92
C PRO A 321 16.94 12.42 26.82
N GLU A 322 18.10 11.83 26.54
CA GLU A 322 19.40 12.52 26.39
C GLU A 322 19.43 13.49 25.20
N ILE A 323 18.54 13.31 24.23
CA ILE A 323 18.45 14.20 23.04
C ILE A 323 17.62 15.44 23.35
N PHE A 324 16.75 15.36 24.34
CA PHE A 324 15.78 16.40 24.65
C PHE A 324 16.14 17.18 25.91
N PRO A 325 15.73 18.45 25.99
CA PRO A 325 14.93 19.21 25.05
C PRO A 325 15.73 19.78 23.86
N VAL A 326 15.08 19.89 22.69
CA VAL A 326 15.68 20.43 21.46
C VAL A 326 15.45 21.94 21.34
N ASP A 327 16.51 22.73 21.22
CA ASP A 327 16.39 24.17 20.90
C ASP A 327 16.05 24.36 19.42
N VAL A 328 14.79 24.65 19.11
CA VAL A 328 14.30 24.80 17.73
C VAL A 328 14.94 26.00 16.99
N ASN A 329 15.51 26.98 17.73
CA ASN A 329 16.18 28.12 17.16
C ASN A 329 17.61 27.81 16.69
N ARG A 330 18.22 26.71 17.19
CA ARG A 330 19.61 26.35 16.91
C ARG A 330 19.77 25.00 16.24
N ALA A 331 18.91 24.02 16.61
CA ALA A 331 19.05 22.65 16.18
C ALA A 331 18.96 22.49 14.65
N GLU A 332 19.63 21.49 14.13
CA GLU A 332 19.52 21.12 12.72
C GLU A 332 18.12 20.58 12.38
N TYR A 333 17.75 20.69 11.11
CA TYR A 333 16.44 20.24 10.61
C TYR A 333 16.09 18.81 11.00
N GLY A 334 17.06 17.88 10.88
CA GLY A 334 16.87 16.47 11.24
C GLY A 334 16.51 16.28 12.72
N LEU A 335 17.13 17.07 13.61
CA LEU A 335 16.86 17.00 15.05
C LEU A 335 15.50 17.63 15.40
N ILE A 336 15.12 18.72 14.75
CA ILE A 336 13.77 19.31 14.89
C ILE A 336 12.70 18.30 14.48
N LEU A 337 12.95 17.52 13.42
CA LEU A 337 12.03 16.45 12.99
C LEU A 337 11.89 15.32 14.00
N ARG A 338 12.83 15.13 14.94
CA ARG A 338 12.74 14.15 16.01
C ARG A 338 11.73 14.53 17.10
N VAL A 339 11.45 15.83 17.25
CA VAL A 339 10.54 16.34 18.28
C VAL A 339 9.10 15.87 18.04
N PRO A 340 8.47 15.13 18.99
CA PRO A 340 7.06 14.77 18.90
C PRO A 340 6.17 16.01 18.70
N GLY A 341 5.21 15.91 17.80
CA GLY A 341 4.32 17.04 17.47
C GLY A 341 4.82 17.99 16.38
N ILE A 342 6.09 17.88 15.96
CA ILE A 342 6.63 18.66 14.83
C ILE A 342 6.62 17.79 13.56
N GLY A 343 5.88 18.25 12.54
CA GLY A 343 5.81 17.61 11.22
C GLY A 343 6.82 18.20 10.23
N VAL A 344 6.98 17.54 9.07
CA VAL A 344 7.89 17.98 7.99
C VAL A 344 7.63 19.42 7.55
N LYS A 345 6.36 19.80 7.37
CA LYS A 345 5.96 21.16 6.99
C LYS A 345 6.35 22.17 8.08
N SER A 346 5.99 21.88 9.34
CA SER A 346 6.29 22.76 10.48
C SER A 346 7.80 22.90 10.71
N ALA A 347 8.57 21.81 10.62
CA ALA A 347 10.03 21.86 10.75
C ALA A 347 10.68 22.72 9.67
N ARG A 348 10.24 22.63 8.40
CA ARG A 348 10.72 23.51 7.32
C ARG A 348 10.40 24.98 7.60
N MET A 349 9.17 25.27 8.06
CA MET A 349 8.77 26.64 8.41
C MET A 349 9.61 27.19 9.56
N ILE A 350 9.87 26.39 10.61
CA ILE A 350 10.75 26.79 11.73
C ILE A 350 12.14 27.14 11.23
N VAL A 351 12.78 26.25 10.45
CA VAL A 351 14.15 26.48 9.94
C VAL A 351 14.24 27.70 9.03
N THR A 352 13.19 27.99 8.26
CA THR A 352 13.14 29.19 7.42
C THR A 352 12.92 30.44 8.24
N ALA A 353 11.92 30.46 9.10
CA ALA A 353 11.49 31.64 9.85
C ALA A 353 12.53 32.09 10.91
N ARG A 354 13.28 31.16 11.53
CA ARG A 354 14.33 31.51 12.52
C ARG A 354 15.46 32.36 11.96
N ARG A 355 15.60 32.44 10.62
CA ARG A 355 16.57 33.33 9.96
C ARG A 355 16.20 34.80 10.09
N SER A 356 14.90 35.09 10.20
CA SER A 356 14.37 36.44 10.30
C SER A 356 14.01 36.87 11.72
N GLY A 357 14.04 35.94 12.68
CA GLY A 357 13.71 36.22 14.07
C GLY A 357 13.59 34.96 14.91
N ARG A 358 13.51 35.15 16.20
CA ARG A 358 13.42 34.07 17.17
C ARG A 358 12.03 33.39 17.11
N ILE A 359 12.01 32.07 17.09
CA ILE A 359 10.80 31.27 17.12
C ILE A 359 10.33 31.12 18.57
N THR A 360 9.09 31.50 18.81
CA THR A 360 8.37 31.34 20.10
C THR A 360 7.39 30.17 20.04
N ALA A 361 6.88 29.74 21.19
CA ALA A 361 5.84 28.72 21.30
C ALA A 361 4.57 29.09 20.48
N ASP A 362 4.15 30.36 20.53
CA ASP A 362 3.00 30.85 19.74
C ASP A 362 3.27 30.81 18.23
N ALA A 363 4.51 31.14 17.82
CA ALA A 363 4.89 31.03 16.43
C ALA A 363 4.84 29.56 15.96
N MET A 364 5.34 28.62 16.77
CA MET A 364 5.26 27.19 16.49
C MET A 364 3.80 26.69 16.36
N ALA A 365 2.93 27.13 17.26
CA ALA A 365 1.51 26.78 17.18
C ALA A 365 0.88 27.27 15.85
N ARG A 366 1.16 28.50 15.42
CA ARG A 366 0.74 29.04 14.12
C ARG A 366 1.33 28.32 12.93
N MET A 367 2.52 27.70 13.07
CA MET A 367 3.16 26.84 12.05
C MET A 367 2.60 25.43 12.03
N GLY A 368 1.57 25.12 12.82
CA GLY A 368 0.90 23.81 12.85
C GLY A 368 1.63 22.75 13.69
N VAL A 369 2.46 23.16 14.64
CA VAL A 369 3.06 22.27 15.64
C VAL A 369 1.98 21.83 16.64
N VAL A 370 1.93 20.53 16.95
CA VAL A 370 1.04 19.98 17.97
C VAL A 370 1.65 20.25 19.35
N MET A 371 1.45 21.47 19.88
CA MET A 371 2.08 21.95 21.10
C MET A 371 1.84 21.09 22.32
N LYS A 372 0.67 20.45 22.44
CA LYS A 372 0.40 19.53 23.56
C LYS A 372 1.36 18.33 23.64
N LYS A 373 2.06 18.00 22.53
CA LYS A 373 3.13 17.00 22.48
C LYS A 373 4.50 17.66 22.52
N ALA A 374 4.71 18.67 21.67
CA ALA A 374 6.03 19.27 21.44
C ALA A 374 6.61 19.94 22.68
N ARG A 375 5.82 20.62 23.50
CA ARG A 375 6.25 21.40 24.67
C ARG A 375 7.07 20.62 25.72
N TYR A 376 7.04 19.29 25.70
CA TYR A 376 7.80 18.45 26.60
C TYR A 376 9.18 18.06 26.04
N PHE A 377 9.41 18.34 24.77
CA PHE A 377 10.58 17.88 24.01
C PHE A 377 11.35 19.01 23.32
N GLU A 378 10.90 20.26 23.44
CA GLU A 378 11.52 21.41 22.78
C GLU A 378 11.78 22.53 23.78
N ILE A 379 12.77 23.39 23.43
CA ILE A 379 12.94 24.69 24.02
C ILE A 379 12.73 25.72 22.92
N GLY A 380 11.52 26.31 22.88
CA GLY A 380 11.34 27.61 22.30
C GLY A 380 11.05 28.49 23.50
N ARG A 381 12.00 29.32 23.97
CA ARG A 381 11.81 30.03 25.22
C ARG A 381 10.37 30.48 25.43
N ALA A 382 9.71 29.82 26.32
CA ALA A 382 8.73 30.43 27.19
C ALA A 382 9.49 30.79 28.46
N HIS A 383 9.29 31.97 28.90
CA HIS A 383 9.63 32.52 30.23
C HIS A 383 11.08 33.00 30.43
N VAL A 384 11.30 34.26 30.20
CA VAL A 384 11.76 35.18 31.22
C VAL A 384 10.57 36.04 31.60
#